data_60c9d1917514153ad8ca16970b7e6d33
#
_entry.id   60c9d1917514153ad8ca16970b7e6d33
#
_cell.length_a   1.000
_cell.length_b   1.000
_cell.length_c   1.000
_cell.angle_alpha   90.00
_cell.angle_beta   90.00
_cell.angle_gamma   90.00
#
_symmetry.space_group_name_H-M   'P 1'
#
loop_
_entity.id
_entity.type
_entity.pdbx_description
1 polymer ?
#
loop_
_entity_poly.entity_id
_entity_poly.type
_entity_poly.pdbx_seq_one_letter_code
_entity_poly.pdbx_strand_id
1 'polypeptide(L)'
;MPDQRRWPGALTGAPGHPGGTLLRLLDELPPRYRALLLLATFANLRFGELAGLRRGQLDLDACAVRVAVSTAELGDGRLIDDDPKSAAGRRTVAFPREIVPELKWHMECFAQAGDNGLVFVGPKSGRLRRSNFRKFWNRARAAIGLDELHFHDLRHTGNTMAAAQGASLRELMERMGHSSTRAALIYLHATRERDQAIAAGMGKLFHDAKKGTRPTRSGTQRARGRKHAS
;
A
#
# COMPACT_ATOMS: atom_id res chain seq x y z
N MET A 1 5.54 9.66 -28.19
CA MET A 1 4.50 9.33 -27.20
C MET A 1 4.68 7.87 -26.82
N PRO A 2 4.85 7.49 -25.54
CA PRO A 2 4.92 6.10 -25.15
C PRO A 2 3.61 5.39 -25.53
N ASP A 3 3.72 4.14 -25.97
CA ASP A 3 2.57 3.33 -26.40
C ASP A 3 1.61 3.15 -25.20
N GLN A 4 0.48 3.84 -25.23
CA GLN A 4 -0.53 3.83 -24.17
C GLN A 4 -1.23 2.47 -24.01
N ARG A 5 -0.89 1.45 -24.82
CA ARG A 5 -1.53 0.13 -24.84
C ARG A 5 -0.73 -0.97 -24.13
N ARG A 6 0.52 -0.73 -23.79
CA ARG A 6 1.37 -1.78 -23.23
C ARG A 6 1.71 -1.53 -21.76
N TRP A 7 1.08 -2.28 -20.88
CA TRP A 7 1.46 -2.35 -19.48
C TRP A 7 2.75 -3.17 -19.30
N PRO A 8 3.77 -2.68 -18.55
CA PRO A 8 5.06 -3.36 -18.41
C PRO A 8 5.06 -4.60 -17.50
N GLY A 9 3.93 -4.99 -16.89
CA GLY A 9 3.90 -6.15 -15.99
C GLY A 9 2.56 -6.89 -15.99
N ALA A 10 2.50 -8.11 -16.56
CA ALA A 10 1.44 -9.05 -16.29
C ALA A 10 1.65 -9.64 -14.87
N LEU A 11 0.93 -9.12 -13.89
CA LEU A 11 0.88 -9.71 -12.56
C LEU A 11 -0.17 -10.86 -12.60
N THR A 12 0.27 -12.09 -12.73
CA THR A 12 -0.61 -13.27 -12.73
C THR A 12 -0.90 -13.69 -11.29
N GLY A 13 -2.14 -13.51 -10.84
CA GLY A 13 -2.61 -13.99 -9.53
C GLY A 13 -3.67 -15.09 -9.69
N ALA A 14 -3.64 -16.09 -8.80
CA ALA A 14 -4.64 -17.15 -8.76
C ALA A 14 -6.05 -16.59 -8.47
N PRO A 15 -7.12 -17.16 -9.11
CA PRO A 15 -8.50 -16.78 -8.80
C PRO A 15 -8.80 -17.02 -7.32
N GLY A 16 -9.45 -16.03 -6.66
CA GLY A 16 -9.83 -16.12 -5.24
C GLY A 16 -8.90 -15.46 -4.24
N HIS A 17 -7.67 -15.09 -4.64
CA HIS A 17 -6.77 -14.28 -3.79
C HIS A 17 -7.05 -12.78 -3.97
N PRO A 18 -7.00 -11.93 -2.91
CA PRO A 18 -7.25 -10.49 -3.02
C PRO A 18 -6.43 -9.79 -4.12
N GLY A 19 -5.19 -10.23 -4.32
CA GLY A 19 -4.33 -9.78 -5.41
C GLY A 19 -4.86 -10.16 -6.80
N GLY A 20 -5.41 -11.35 -6.99
CA GLY A 20 -5.96 -11.81 -8.26
C GLY A 20 -7.18 -10.98 -8.71
N THR A 21 -8.05 -10.62 -7.78
CA THR A 21 -9.20 -9.74 -8.06
C THR A 21 -8.74 -8.34 -8.48
N LEU A 22 -7.75 -7.77 -7.80
CA LEU A 22 -7.19 -6.46 -8.16
C LEU A 22 -6.63 -6.47 -9.59
N LEU A 23 -5.90 -7.52 -9.96
CA LEU A 23 -5.32 -7.66 -11.29
C LEU A 23 -6.37 -7.69 -12.39
N ARG A 24 -7.43 -8.49 -12.21
CA ARG A 24 -8.56 -8.54 -13.14
C ARG A 24 -9.23 -7.18 -13.30
N LEU A 25 -9.40 -6.41 -12.20
CA LEU A 25 -9.92 -5.03 -12.27
C LEU A 25 -8.99 -4.09 -13.04
N LEU A 26 -7.67 -4.23 -12.86
CA LEU A 26 -6.68 -3.42 -13.58
C LEU A 26 -6.73 -3.66 -15.09
N ASP A 27 -6.97 -4.90 -15.53
CA ASP A 27 -7.07 -5.25 -16.94
C ASP A 27 -8.33 -4.66 -17.60
N GLU A 28 -9.44 -4.59 -16.87
CA GLU A 28 -10.70 -4.04 -17.35
C GLU A 28 -10.79 -2.51 -17.34
N LEU A 29 -9.87 -1.85 -16.64
CA LEU A 29 -9.88 -0.39 -16.54
C LEU A 29 -9.05 0.29 -17.64
N PRO A 30 -9.49 1.47 -18.13
CA PRO A 30 -8.64 2.32 -18.93
C PRO A 30 -7.30 2.58 -18.23
N PRO A 31 -6.18 2.57 -18.95
CA PRO A 31 -4.83 2.69 -18.38
C PRO A 31 -4.66 3.84 -17.40
N ARG A 32 -5.28 5.00 -17.68
CA ARG A 32 -5.23 6.19 -16.81
C ARG A 32 -5.77 5.99 -15.37
N TYR A 33 -6.52 4.91 -15.12
CA TYR A 33 -7.10 4.64 -13.80
C TYR A 33 -6.43 3.49 -13.06
N ARG A 34 -5.45 2.80 -13.66
CA ARG A 34 -4.76 1.67 -13.03
C ARG A 34 -3.97 2.11 -11.81
N ALA A 35 -3.12 3.13 -11.95
CA ALA A 35 -2.37 3.71 -10.85
C ALA A 35 -3.26 4.21 -9.68
N LEU A 36 -4.46 4.69 -10.00
CA LEU A 36 -5.45 5.12 -9.01
C LEU A 36 -5.92 3.93 -8.15
N LEU A 37 -6.21 2.77 -8.76
CA LEU A 37 -6.57 1.55 -8.01
C LEU A 37 -5.41 1.04 -7.16
N LEU A 38 -4.20 1.06 -7.70
CA LEU A 38 -3.00 0.61 -6.97
C LEU A 38 -2.78 1.45 -5.71
N LEU A 39 -2.86 2.76 -5.79
CA LEU A 39 -2.73 3.62 -4.61
C LEU A 39 -3.94 3.52 -3.66
N ALA A 40 -5.16 3.32 -4.17
CA ALA A 40 -6.33 3.05 -3.33
C ALA A 40 -6.14 1.80 -2.49
N THR A 41 -5.57 0.74 -3.06
CA THR A 41 -5.35 -0.54 -2.40
C THR A 41 -4.10 -0.49 -1.52
N PHE A 42 -2.92 -0.24 -2.10
CA PHE A 42 -1.64 -0.41 -1.42
C PHE A 42 -1.24 0.76 -0.51
N ALA A 43 -1.72 1.97 -0.79
CA ALA A 43 -1.51 3.13 0.08
C ALA A 43 -2.77 3.52 0.87
N ASN A 44 -3.85 2.77 0.74
CA ASN A 44 -5.11 2.99 1.46
C ASN A 44 -5.72 4.40 1.28
N LEU A 45 -5.56 5.02 0.11
CA LEU A 45 -6.06 6.35 -0.15
C LEU A 45 -7.56 6.34 -0.45
N ARG A 46 -8.27 7.35 0.10
CA ARG A 46 -9.67 7.60 -0.25
C ARG A 46 -9.78 8.22 -1.63
N PHE A 47 -10.92 8.07 -2.30
CA PHE A 47 -11.13 8.67 -3.62
C PHE A 47 -10.85 10.18 -3.65
N GLY A 48 -11.30 10.92 -2.63
CA GLY A 48 -11.01 12.36 -2.53
C GLY A 48 -9.53 12.68 -2.35
N GLU A 49 -8.79 11.87 -1.60
CA GLU A 49 -7.34 12.00 -1.43
C GLU A 49 -6.61 11.76 -2.76
N LEU A 50 -7.05 10.76 -3.54
CA LEU A 50 -6.54 10.51 -4.89
C LEU A 50 -6.88 11.64 -5.86
N ALA A 51 -8.11 12.16 -5.82
CA ALA A 51 -8.54 13.24 -6.71
C ALA A 51 -7.82 14.57 -6.44
N GLY A 52 -7.33 14.78 -5.21
CA GLY A 52 -6.54 15.95 -4.82
C GLY A 52 -5.02 15.72 -4.83
N LEU A 53 -4.55 14.51 -5.14
CA LEU A 53 -3.13 14.16 -5.06
C LEU A 53 -2.29 14.93 -6.08
N ARG A 54 -1.21 15.56 -5.61
CA ARG A 54 -0.27 16.32 -6.43
C ARG A 54 1.06 15.58 -6.60
N ARG A 55 1.77 15.88 -7.70
CA ARG A 55 3.05 15.21 -8.04
C ARG A 55 4.06 15.27 -6.91
N GLY A 56 4.30 16.44 -6.33
CA GLY A 56 5.25 16.62 -5.23
C GLY A 56 4.88 15.90 -3.92
N GLN A 57 3.72 15.23 -3.87
CA GLN A 57 3.29 14.39 -2.74
C GLN A 57 3.58 12.91 -2.96
N LEU A 58 3.99 12.50 -4.15
CA LEU A 58 4.29 11.12 -4.53
C LEU A 58 5.80 10.96 -4.72
N ASP A 59 6.45 10.33 -3.75
CA ASP A 59 7.87 9.99 -3.78
C ASP A 59 8.03 8.55 -4.28
N LEU A 60 8.44 8.41 -5.54
CA LEU A 60 8.57 7.10 -6.17
C LEU A 60 9.88 6.38 -5.77
N ASP A 61 10.89 7.13 -5.35
CA ASP A 61 12.17 6.57 -4.91
C ASP A 61 12.07 6.04 -3.48
N ALA A 62 11.43 6.79 -2.58
CA ALA A 62 11.10 6.35 -1.23
C ALA A 62 9.90 5.38 -1.19
N CYS A 63 9.19 5.15 -2.31
CA CYS A 63 7.96 4.35 -2.37
C CYS A 63 6.91 4.83 -1.37
N ALA A 64 6.67 6.13 -1.29
CA ALA A 64 5.81 6.76 -0.30
C ALA A 64 4.89 7.83 -0.92
N VAL A 65 3.72 8.01 -0.34
CA VAL A 65 2.79 9.07 -0.69
C VAL A 65 2.40 9.88 0.54
N ARG A 66 2.50 11.21 0.44
CA ARG A 66 2.07 12.14 1.47
C ARG A 66 0.65 12.61 1.22
N VAL A 67 -0.27 12.23 2.08
CA VAL A 67 -1.66 12.68 2.04
C VAL A 67 -1.78 14.01 2.78
N ALA A 68 -2.13 15.08 2.07
CA ALA A 68 -2.24 16.42 2.65
C ALA A 68 -3.55 17.14 2.25
N VAL A 69 -4.23 16.68 1.21
CA VAL A 69 -5.43 17.31 0.67
C VAL A 69 -6.46 16.24 0.30
N SER A 70 -7.72 16.56 0.42
CA SER A 70 -8.83 15.76 -0.09
C SER A 70 -9.76 16.63 -0.92
N THR A 71 -10.05 16.20 -2.15
CA THR A 71 -11.04 16.89 -3.01
C THR A 71 -12.43 16.32 -2.76
N ALA A 72 -13.37 17.17 -2.39
CA ALA A 72 -14.79 16.86 -2.30
C ALA A 72 -15.52 17.36 -3.55
N GLU A 73 -16.45 16.56 -4.09
CA GLU A 73 -17.40 16.97 -5.13
C GLU A 73 -18.71 17.30 -4.43
N LEU A 74 -19.12 18.57 -4.50
CA LEU A 74 -20.35 19.06 -3.90
C LEU A 74 -21.56 18.70 -4.77
N GLY A 75 -22.79 18.81 -4.21
CA GLY A 75 -24.01 18.51 -4.89
C GLY A 75 -24.28 19.40 -6.13
N ASP A 76 -23.74 20.61 -6.15
CA ASP A 76 -23.77 21.54 -7.31
C ASP A 76 -22.68 21.28 -8.36
N GLY A 77 -21.85 20.22 -8.15
CA GLY A 77 -20.78 19.83 -9.04
C GLY A 77 -19.47 20.58 -8.86
N ARG A 78 -19.37 21.53 -7.92
CA ARG A 78 -18.09 22.19 -7.59
C ARG A 78 -17.14 21.18 -6.92
N LEU A 79 -15.85 21.30 -7.26
CA LEU A 79 -14.78 20.55 -6.62
C LEU A 79 -14.03 21.47 -5.66
N ILE A 80 -14.04 21.13 -4.38
CA ILE A 80 -13.35 21.87 -3.33
C ILE A 80 -12.23 21.00 -2.78
N ASP A 81 -11.01 21.58 -2.73
CA ASP A 81 -9.91 21.01 -1.97
C ASP A 81 -10.05 21.41 -0.52
N ASP A 82 -10.06 20.44 0.34
CA ASP A 82 -10.20 20.62 1.79
C ASP A 82 -9.01 19.96 2.49
N ASP A 83 -8.59 20.58 3.57
CA ASP A 83 -7.65 19.94 4.48
C ASP A 83 -8.28 18.70 5.10
N PRO A 84 -7.51 17.65 5.38
CA PRO A 84 -8.03 16.51 6.10
C PRO A 84 -8.65 16.96 7.43
N LYS A 85 -9.89 16.53 7.69
CA LYS A 85 -10.71 16.93 8.85
C LYS A 85 -10.04 16.69 10.23
N SER A 86 -8.93 15.95 10.27
CA SER A 86 -8.18 15.66 11.49
C SER A 86 -6.67 15.61 11.20
N ALA A 87 -5.85 15.83 12.21
CA ALA A 87 -4.40 15.65 12.12
C ALA A 87 -4.02 14.24 11.63
N ALA A 88 -4.78 13.20 12.01
CA ALA A 88 -4.59 11.83 11.53
C ALA A 88 -4.83 11.67 10.02
N GLY A 89 -5.54 12.60 9.37
CA GLY A 89 -5.72 12.62 7.91
C GLY A 89 -4.44 13.00 7.17
N ARG A 90 -3.57 13.83 7.77
CA ARG A 90 -2.25 14.17 7.22
C ARG A 90 -1.27 13.08 7.59
N ARG A 91 -0.84 12.29 6.63
CA ARG A 91 0.01 11.13 6.84
C ARG A 91 0.88 10.84 5.64
N THR A 92 1.96 10.11 5.88
CA THR A 92 2.76 9.50 4.80
C THR A 92 2.57 8.00 4.85
N VAL A 93 2.25 7.40 3.70
CA VAL A 93 1.98 5.97 3.59
C VAL A 93 2.95 5.37 2.59
N ALA A 94 3.69 4.35 3.02
CA ALA A 94 4.53 3.55 2.13
C ALA A 94 3.68 2.59 1.28
N PHE A 95 4.14 2.31 0.06
CA PHE A 95 3.55 1.35 -0.85
C PHE A 95 4.62 0.40 -1.43
N PRO A 96 4.24 -0.77 -1.93
CA PRO A 96 5.18 -1.74 -2.47
C PRO A 96 5.95 -1.19 -3.69
N ARG A 97 7.24 -1.52 -3.77
CA ARG A 97 8.11 -1.11 -4.89
C ARG A 97 7.64 -1.67 -6.23
N GLU A 98 6.94 -2.78 -6.19
CA GLU A 98 6.40 -3.49 -7.36
C GLU A 98 5.39 -2.67 -8.16
N ILE A 99 4.72 -1.68 -7.53
CA ILE A 99 3.79 -0.80 -8.25
C ILE A 99 4.46 0.45 -8.85
N VAL A 100 5.74 0.71 -8.52
CA VAL A 100 6.47 1.91 -8.99
C VAL A 100 6.52 2.01 -10.52
N PRO A 101 6.76 0.94 -11.29
CA PRO A 101 6.78 1.03 -12.75
C PRO A 101 5.47 1.57 -13.34
N GLU A 102 4.31 1.12 -12.81
CA GLU A 102 3.00 1.60 -13.24
C GLU A 102 2.77 3.06 -12.84
N LEU A 103 3.21 3.44 -11.63
CA LEU A 103 3.13 4.84 -11.17
C LEU A 103 4.00 5.77 -12.03
N LYS A 104 5.23 5.38 -12.35
CA LYS A 104 6.12 6.15 -13.25
C LYS A 104 5.50 6.35 -14.62
N TRP A 105 5.03 5.27 -15.21
CA TRP A 105 4.35 5.33 -16.50
C TRP A 105 3.09 6.23 -16.46
N HIS A 106 2.28 6.13 -15.41
CA HIS A 106 1.13 7.00 -15.20
C HIS A 106 1.53 8.48 -15.11
N MET A 107 2.59 8.77 -14.35
CA MET A 107 3.11 10.14 -14.18
C MET A 107 3.59 10.76 -15.48
N GLU A 108 4.17 9.96 -16.39
CA GLU A 108 4.63 10.40 -17.71
C GLU A 108 3.49 10.61 -18.68
N CYS A 109 2.48 9.72 -18.67
CA CYS A 109 1.43 9.69 -19.68
C CYS A 109 0.21 10.58 -19.36
N PHE A 110 -0.13 10.74 -18.07
CA PHE A 110 -1.43 11.30 -17.68
C PHE A 110 -1.38 12.43 -16.66
N ALA A 111 -0.36 12.47 -15.79
CA ALA A 111 -0.30 13.48 -14.74
C ALA A 111 0.04 14.88 -15.30
N GLN A 112 -0.47 15.92 -14.66
CA GLN A 112 -0.10 17.31 -14.99
C GLN A 112 1.37 17.56 -14.61
N ALA A 113 2.02 18.49 -15.32
CA ALA A 113 3.40 18.86 -15.06
C ALA A 113 3.58 19.68 -13.77
N GLY A 114 4.80 19.70 -13.23
CA GLY A 114 5.21 20.45 -12.04
C GLY A 114 4.70 19.84 -10.73
N ASP A 115 5.32 20.19 -9.62
CA ASP A 115 5.05 19.60 -8.29
C ASP A 115 3.61 19.79 -7.83
N ASN A 116 2.98 20.90 -8.19
CA ASN A 116 1.58 21.17 -7.89
C ASN A 116 0.60 20.54 -8.89
N GLY A 117 1.10 19.90 -9.97
CA GLY A 117 0.29 19.21 -10.95
C GLY A 117 -0.48 18.04 -10.35
N LEU A 118 -1.73 17.83 -10.77
CA LEU A 118 -2.53 16.71 -10.32
C LEU A 118 -2.01 15.39 -10.88
N VAL A 119 -1.87 14.38 -10.03
CA VAL A 119 -1.50 13.01 -10.44
C VAL A 119 -2.65 12.39 -11.25
N PHE A 120 -3.88 12.53 -10.79
CA PHE A 120 -5.04 11.96 -11.45
C PHE A 120 -5.94 13.03 -12.06
N VAL A 121 -6.11 12.92 -13.36
CA VAL A 121 -6.95 13.85 -14.15
C VAL A 121 -8.05 13.12 -14.90
N GLY A 122 -9.11 13.84 -15.20
CA GLY A 122 -10.20 13.38 -16.06
C GLY A 122 -9.76 13.27 -17.55
N PRO A 123 -10.64 12.72 -18.43
CA PRO A 123 -10.31 12.48 -19.84
C PRO A 123 -9.91 13.75 -20.63
N LYS A 124 -10.39 14.92 -20.21
CA LYS A 124 -10.07 16.22 -20.82
C LYS A 124 -8.99 16.99 -20.04
N SER A 125 -8.10 16.30 -19.33
CA SER A 125 -7.05 16.86 -18.48
C SER A 125 -7.54 17.79 -17.36
N GLY A 126 -8.84 17.88 -17.14
CA GLY A 126 -9.45 18.56 -16.00
C GLY A 126 -9.41 17.72 -14.74
N ARG A 127 -9.92 18.25 -13.64
CA ARG A 127 -9.96 17.55 -12.35
C ARG A 127 -10.74 16.24 -12.44
N LEU A 128 -10.26 15.22 -11.75
CA LEU A 128 -10.92 13.91 -11.65
C LEU A 128 -12.27 14.06 -10.90
N ARG A 129 -13.35 13.62 -11.55
CA ARG A 129 -14.70 13.59 -10.98
C ARG A 129 -15.12 12.15 -10.66
N ARG A 130 -15.71 11.95 -9.50
CA ARG A 130 -16.24 10.64 -9.08
C ARG A 130 -17.31 10.14 -10.04
N SER A 131 -18.20 11.01 -10.50
CA SER A 131 -19.27 10.69 -11.45
C SER A 131 -18.73 10.13 -12.77
N ASN A 132 -17.64 10.70 -13.30
CA ASN A 132 -17.01 10.23 -14.53
C ASN A 132 -16.27 8.89 -14.30
N PHE A 133 -15.49 8.78 -13.23
CA PHE A 133 -14.79 7.55 -12.87
C PHE A 133 -15.76 6.38 -12.64
N ARG A 134 -16.90 6.61 -11.98
CA ARG A 134 -17.89 5.59 -11.64
C ARG A 134 -18.37 4.80 -12.87
N LYS A 135 -18.42 5.40 -14.05
CA LYS A 135 -18.82 4.72 -15.29
C LYS A 135 -17.82 3.60 -15.66
N PHE A 136 -16.54 3.89 -15.57
CA PHE A 136 -15.47 2.91 -15.84
C PHE A 136 -15.38 1.86 -14.75
N TRP A 137 -15.49 2.28 -13.50
CA TRP A 137 -15.53 1.39 -12.33
C TRP A 137 -16.66 0.37 -12.43
N ASN A 138 -17.90 0.82 -12.69
CA ASN A 138 -19.05 -0.07 -12.82
C ASN A 138 -18.88 -1.07 -13.96
N ARG A 139 -18.32 -0.65 -15.10
CA ARG A 139 -18.04 -1.55 -16.21
C ARG A 139 -16.98 -2.61 -15.82
N ALA A 140 -15.89 -2.19 -15.20
CA ALA A 140 -14.80 -3.11 -14.84
C ALA A 140 -15.26 -4.16 -13.82
N ARG A 141 -15.97 -3.75 -12.75
CA ARG A 141 -16.47 -4.70 -11.75
C ARG A 141 -17.49 -5.67 -12.32
N ALA A 142 -18.39 -5.22 -13.20
CA ALA A 142 -19.37 -6.07 -13.87
C ALA A 142 -18.67 -7.08 -14.79
N ALA A 143 -17.65 -6.67 -15.55
CA ALA A 143 -16.89 -7.56 -16.44
C ALA A 143 -16.21 -8.72 -15.71
N ILE A 144 -15.90 -8.55 -14.42
CA ILE A 144 -15.31 -9.62 -13.60
C ILE A 144 -16.32 -10.30 -12.67
N GLY A 145 -17.62 -9.96 -12.77
CA GLY A 145 -18.70 -10.57 -11.97
C GLY A 145 -18.75 -10.13 -10.53
N LEU A 146 -18.33 -8.90 -10.21
CA LEU A 146 -18.30 -8.33 -8.85
C LEU A 146 -19.17 -7.07 -8.75
N ASP A 147 -20.46 -7.16 -9.08
CA ASP A 147 -21.37 -6.03 -9.15
C ASP A 147 -21.57 -5.28 -7.82
N GLU A 148 -21.40 -5.98 -6.71
CA GLU A 148 -21.51 -5.39 -5.35
C GLU A 148 -20.22 -4.71 -4.85
N LEU A 149 -19.11 -4.85 -5.60
CA LEU A 149 -17.82 -4.28 -5.18
C LEU A 149 -17.85 -2.76 -5.25
N HIS A 150 -17.61 -2.10 -4.13
CA HIS A 150 -17.47 -0.65 -4.06
C HIS A 150 -16.00 -0.22 -4.17
N PHE A 151 -15.75 0.97 -4.71
CA PHE A 151 -14.38 1.49 -4.78
C PHE A 151 -13.70 1.58 -3.40
N HIS A 152 -14.47 1.82 -2.34
CA HIS A 152 -13.96 1.88 -0.97
C HIS A 152 -13.45 0.52 -0.47
N ASP A 153 -13.92 -0.57 -1.04
CA ASP A 153 -13.52 -1.92 -0.65
C ASP A 153 -12.07 -2.25 -1.03
N LEU A 154 -11.51 -1.53 -2.01
CA LEU A 154 -10.07 -1.59 -2.31
C LEU A 154 -9.22 -1.19 -1.10
N ARG A 155 -9.67 -0.17 -0.36
CA ARG A 155 -9.02 0.25 0.87
C ARG A 155 -9.17 -0.78 1.99
N HIS A 156 -10.33 -1.45 2.07
CA HIS A 156 -10.52 -2.59 2.98
C HIS A 156 -9.58 -3.73 2.62
N THR A 157 -9.47 -4.07 1.34
CA THR A 157 -8.53 -5.08 0.84
C THR A 157 -7.09 -4.78 1.24
N GLY A 158 -6.62 -3.55 1.04
CA GLY A 158 -5.28 -3.13 1.44
C GLY A 158 -5.01 -3.25 2.95
N ASN A 159 -6.00 -2.93 3.79
CA ASN A 159 -5.89 -3.10 5.23
C ASN A 159 -5.85 -4.57 5.66
N THR A 160 -6.68 -5.41 5.05
CA THR A 160 -6.65 -6.86 5.28
C THR A 160 -5.29 -7.44 4.91
N MET A 161 -4.73 -7.02 3.76
CA MET A 161 -3.39 -7.43 3.35
C MET A 161 -2.32 -6.97 4.34
N ALA A 162 -2.38 -5.72 4.83
CA ALA A 162 -1.44 -5.20 5.84
C ALA A 162 -1.56 -5.95 7.18
N ALA A 163 -2.79 -6.23 7.64
CA ALA A 163 -3.03 -7.01 8.85
C ALA A 163 -2.48 -8.44 8.72
N ALA A 164 -2.64 -9.07 7.56
CA ALA A 164 -2.08 -10.39 7.27
C ALA A 164 -0.54 -10.40 7.32
N GLN A 165 0.11 -9.27 6.99
CA GLN A 165 1.56 -9.10 7.13
C GLN A 165 1.98 -8.77 8.58
N GLY A 166 1.05 -8.68 9.52
CA GLY A 166 1.33 -8.47 10.93
C GLY A 166 1.31 -7.02 11.38
N ALA A 167 0.74 -6.12 10.60
CA ALA A 167 0.57 -4.74 11.02
C ALA A 167 -0.24 -4.66 12.31
N SER A 168 0.27 -3.90 13.28
CA SER A 168 -0.41 -3.62 14.55
C SER A 168 -1.65 -2.75 14.32
N LEU A 169 -2.54 -2.71 15.32
CA LEU A 169 -3.70 -1.83 15.31
C LEU A 169 -3.33 -0.37 15.04
N ARG A 170 -2.26 0.10 15.67
CA ARG A 170 -1.76 1.48 15.51
C ARG A 170 -1.30 1.75 14.08
N GLU A 171 -0.50 0.86 13.49
CA GLU A 171 -0.03 0.99 12.11
C GLU A 171 -1.21 0.98 11.11
N LEU A 172 -2.21 0.13 11.32
CA LEU A 172 -3.43 0.13 10.50
C LEU A 172 -4.17 1.46 10.62
N MET A 173 -4.33 2.01 11.83
CA MET A 173 -4.97 3.32 12.05
C MET A 173 -4.19 4.44 11.35
N GLU A 174 -2.88 4.48 11.47
CA GLU A 174 -2.01 5.46 10.82
C GLU A 174 -2.13 5.37 9.30
N ARG A 175 -2.03 4.17 8.71
CA ARG A 175 -2.22 3.97 7.27
C ARG A 175 -3.59 4.44 6.78
N MET A 176 -4.63 4.18 7.56
CA MET A 176 -6.00 4.57 7.23
C MET A 176 -6.29 6.06 7.48
N GLY A 177 -5.49 6.76 8.29
CA GLY A 177 -5.81 8.09 8.76
C GLY A 177 -7.13 8.10 9.54
N HIS A 178 -7.31 7.14 10.45
CA HIS A 178 -8.45 7.04 11.36
C HIS A 178 -8.05 7.46 12.76
N SER A 179 -8.87 8.28 13.40
CA SER A 179 -8.70 8.70 14.79
C SER A 179 -9.31 7.71 15.80
N SER A 180 -10.12 6.73 15.34
CA SER A 180 -10.76 5.74 16.20
C SER A 180 -10.30 4.31 15.92
N THR A 181 -10.16 3.52 16.98
CA THR A 181 -9.74 2.11 16.91
C THR A 181 -10.82 1.20 16.29
N ARG A 182 -12.11 1.55 16.45
CA ARG A 182 -13.24 0.71 16.03
C ARG A 182 -13.15 0.27 14.56
N ALA A 183 -12.77 1.18 13.67
CA ALA A 183 -12.67 0.87 12.24
C ALA A 183 -11.45 0.00 11.88
N ALA A 184 -10.40 0.01 12.71
CA ALA A 184 -9.21 -0.80 12.47
C ALA A 184 -9.30 -2.19 13.12
N LEU A 185 -10.09 -2.34 14.19
CA LEU A 185 -10.27 -3.62 14.88
C LEU A 185 -10.89 -4.71 14.00
N ILE A 186 -11.70 -4.35 13.02
CA ILE A 186 -12.34 -5.31 12.10
C ILE A 186 -11.32 -6.10 11.24
N TYR A 187 -10.07 -5.63 11.13
CA TYR A 187 -9.00 -6.30 10.38
C TYR A 187 -8.13 -7.20 11.25
N LEU A 188 -8.25 -7.10 12.57
CA LEU A 188 -7.45 -7.87 13.52
C LEU A 188 -8.23 -9.13 13.96
N HIS A 189 -8.29 -10.10 13.07
CA HIS A 189 -8.83 -11.41 13.42
C HIS A 189 -7.71 -12.31 13.94
N ALA A 190 -7.88 -12.83 15.16
CA ALA A 190 -7.04 -13.91 15.66
C ALA A 190 -7.39 -15.17 14.88
N THR A 191 -6.52 -15.62 14.00
CA THR A 191 -6.64 -16.92 13.34
C THR A 191 -5.68 -17.91 14.01
N ARG A 192 -6.02 -19.21 13.94
CA ARG A 192 -5.17 -20.29 14.45
C ARG A 192 -3.81 -20.32 13.76
N GLU A 193 -3.79 -20.05 12.45
CA GLU A 193 -2.57 -19.94 11.64
C GLU A 193 -1.69 -18.80 12.11
N ARG A 194 -2.28 -17.67 12.49
CA ARG A 194 -1.56 -16.52 13.02
C ARG A 194 -0.93 -16.83 14.38
N ASP A 195 -1.65 -17.48 15.28
CA ASP A 195 -1.13 -17.90 16.59
C ASP A 195 0.05 -18.86 16.42
N GLN A 196 -0.06 -19.85 15.53
CA GLN A 196 1.02 -20.77 15.19
C GLN A 196 2.26 -20.03 14.61
N ALA A 197 2.05 -19.05 13.73
CA ALA A 197 3.14 -18.25 13.17
C ALA A 197 3.86 -17.42 14.25
N ILE A 198 3.11 -16.86 15.20
CA ILE A 198 3.68 -16.15 16.36
C ILE A 198 4.50 -17.11 17.21
N ALA A 199 3.95 -18.27 17.55
CA ALA A 199 4.67 -19.30 18.34
C ALA A 199 5.96 -19.77 17.65
N ALA A 200 5.93 -19.99 16.34
CA ALA A 200 7.11 -20.34 15.55
C ALA A 200 8.17 -19.23 15.56
N GLY A 201 7.75 -17.96 15.43
CA GLY A 201 8.64 -16.80 15.54
C GLY A 201 9.31 -16.69 16.91
N MET A 202 8.56 -16.89 17.99
CA MET A 202 9.09 -16.92 19.36
C MET A 202 10.09 -18.08 19.54
N GLY A 203 9.79 -19.26 19.00
CA GLY A 203 10.68 -20.42 19.03
C GLY A 203 12.01 -20.13 18.31
N LYS A 204 11.98 -19.45 17.18
CA LYS A 204 13.19 -19.03 16.45
C LYS A 204 14.04 -18.06 17.28
N LEU A 205 13.46 -17.04 17.89
CA LEU A 205 14.16 -16.09 18.76
C LEU A 205 14.82 -16.81 19.95
N PHE A 206 14.12 -17.74 20.60
CA PHE A 206 14.67 -18.55 21.69
C PHE A 206 15.86 -19.41 21.24
N HIS A 207 15.76 -20.03 20.06
CA HIS A 207 16.83 -20.85 19.51
C HIS A 207 18.08 -20.03 19.17
N ASP A 208 17.90 -18.83 18.59
CA ASP A 208 18.99 -17.93 18.23
C ASP A 208 19.70 -17.38 19.49
N ALA A 209 18.94 -17.04 20.54
CA ALA A 209 19.49 -16.65 21.84
C ALA A 209 20.33 -17.78 22.47
N LYS A 210 19.86 -19.02 22.36
CA LYS A 210 20.61 -20.20 22.89
C LYS A 210 21.91 -20.49 22.12
N LYS A 211 21.96 -20.15 20.81
CA LYS A 211 23.19 -20.24 20.01
C LYS A 211 24.20 -19.16 20.36
N GLY A 212 23.75 -17.95 20.65
CA GLY A 212 24.60 -16.81 21.05
C GLY A 212 25.22 -16.94 22.43
N THR A 213 24.66 -17.81 23.30
CA THR A 213 25.14 -18.03 24.67
C THR A 213 26.12 -19.22 24.84
N ARG A 214 26.61 -19.82 23.76
CA ARG A 214 27.69 -20.83 23.86
C ARG A 214 28.99 -20.13 24.22
N PRO A 215 29.55 -20.35 25.45
CA PRO A 215 30.83 -19.77 25.79
C PRO A 215 31.91 -20.45 24.92
N THR A 216 32.66 -19.63 24.20
CA THR A 216 33.93 -20.06 23.59
C THR A 216 34.83 -20.59 24.72
N ARG A 217 35.05 -21.88 24.77
CA ARG A 217 36.08 -22.47 25.64
C ARG A 217 37.42 -21.90 25.22
N SER A 218 37.85 -20.85 25.91
CA SER A 218 39.24 -20.41 25.90
C SER A 218 40.13 -21.55 26.37
N GLY A 219 40.91 -22.09 25.43
CA GLY A 219 41.91 -23.12 25.77
C GLY A 219 42.99 -22.51 26.60
N THR A 220 43.05 -22.93 27.89
CA THR A 220 44.14 -22.62 28.80
C THR A 220 45.43 -23.31 28.29
N GLN A 221 46.32 -22.55 27.67
CA GLN A 221 47.68 -23.01 27.37
C GLN A 221 48.40 -23.24 28.69
N ARG A 222 48.67 -24.51 29.04
CA ARG A 222 49.60 -24.90 30.11
C ARG A 222 51.01 -24.47 29.71
N ALA A 223 51.56 -23.51 30.44
CA ALA A 223 52.99 -23.16 30.39
C ALA A 223 53.82 -24.37 30.83
N ARG A 224 54.62 -24.92 29.91
CA ARG A 224 55.66 -25.90 30.24
C ARG A 224 56.81 -25.17 30.90
N GLY A 225 57.06 -25.50 32.19
CA GLY A 225 58.19 -25.05 32.97
C GLY A 225 59.50 -25.52 32.35
N ARG A 226 60.41 -24.58 32.10
CA ARG A 226 61.82 -24.85 31.84
C ARG A 226 62.51 -25.25 33.13
N LYS A 227 63.01 -26.49 33.24
CA LYS A 227 64.02 -26.89 34.20
C LYS A 227 65.37 -26.39 33.77
N HIS A 228 66.03 -25.55 34.60
CA HIS A 228 67.46 -25.31 34.53
C HIS A 228 68.13 -26.44 35.24
N ALA A 229 69.12 -27.06 34.60
CA ALA A 229 70.17 -27.90 35.26
C ALA A 229 71.49 -27.17 35.10
N SER A 230 72.26 -27.18 36.13
CA SER A 230 73.59 -26.69 36.48
C SER A 230 74.63 -26.87 35.39
#